data_050f34fd2362874845c566fdb03cc38c
#
_entry.id   050f34fd2362874845c566fdb03cc38c
#
_cell.length_a   1.000
_cell.length_b   1.000
_cell.length_c   1.000
_cell.angle_alpha   90.00
_cell.angle_beta   90.00
_cell.angle_gamma   90.00
#
_symmetry.space_group_name_H-M   'P 1'
#
loop_
_entity.id
_entity.type
_entity.pdbx_description
1 polymer ?
#
loop_
_entity_poly.entity_id
_entity_poly.type
_entity_poly.pdbx_seq_one_letter_code
_entity_poly.pdbx_strand_id
1 'polypeptide(L)'
;MKYINLISNFAEFKELKNIDKGTMIGVLEDVFRHALQKQFESDENFDVIINPEKGDLEIWRNRTVVEDEMLEDENTEIALSEVKAIDPSYELGDEYTDQIDITQFGRRAVLSLRQNLASRILDLEKATLFEKYSEKVGEIITGEVYQVWKKEVLVRDDEDNDLVLP
;
A
#
# COMPACT_ATOMS: atom_id res chain seq x y z
N MET A 1 -5.16 -4.92 -18.46
CA MET A 1 -6.27 -3.97 -18.23
C MET A 1 -7.13 -4.41 -17.01
N LYS A 2 -6.51 -4.82 -15.88
CA LYS A 2 -7.21 -5.24 -14.64
C LYS A 2 -6.62 -4.65 -13.35
N TYR A 3 -5.61 -3.80 -13.45
CA TYR A 3 -5.06 -3.01 -12.34
C TYR A 3 -6.02 -1.92 -11.83
N ILE A 4 -7.05 -1.62 -12.61
CA ILE A 4 -7.95 -0.47 -12.47
C ILE A 4 -8.76 -0.51 -11.16
N ASN A 5 -9.01 -1.66 -10.56
CA ASN A 5 -9.85 -1.72 -9.35
C ASN A 5 -9.10 -1.61 -8.00
N LEU A 6 -7.81 -1.85 -7.95
CA LEU A 6 -6.98 -1.47 -6.80
C LEU A 6 -6.64 0.03 -6.90
N ILE A 7 -6.40 0.50 -8.10
CA ILE A 7 -5.99 1.87 -8.43
C ILE A 7 -7.17 2.84 -8.40
N SER A 8 -8.40 2.41 -8.67
CA SER A 8 -9.58 3.29 -8.50
C SER A 8 -9.77 3.70 -7.04
N ASN A 9 -9.36 2.86 -6.08
CA ASN A 9 -9.30 3.25 -4.69
C ASN A 9 -8.16 4.26 -4.42
N PHE A 10 -7.05 4.24 -5.19
CA PHE A 10 -6.01 5.28 -5.10
C PHE A 10 -6.52 6.67 -5.49
N ALA A 11 -7.47 6.75 -6.44
CA ALA A 11 -8.10 8.02 -6.80
C ALA A 11 -9.00 8.55 -5.66
N GLU A 12 -9.67 7.65 -4.93
CA GLU A 12 -10.41 7.99 -3.70
C GLU A 12 -9.45 8.46 -2.59
N PHE A 13 -8.24 7.88 -2.51
CA PHE A 13 -7.19 8.31 -1.57
C PHE A 13 -6.57 9.67 -1.92
N LYS A 14 -6.64 10.09 -3.19
CA LYS A 14 -6.18 11.41 -3.63
C LYS A 14 -7.03 12.56 -3.07
N GLU A 15 -8.25 12.27 -2.64
CA GLU A 15 -9.16 13.21 -2.01
C GLU A 15 -8.98 13.33 -0.48
N LEU A 16 -8.11 12.51 0.12
CA LEU A 16 -7.77 12.61 1.54
C LEU A 16 -6.97 13.88 1.79
N LYS A 17 -7.69 14.94 2.16
CA LYS A 17 -7.26 16.34 2.18
C LYS A 17 -6.12 16.65 3.15
N ASN A 18 -5.77 15.75 4.08
CA ASN A 18 -4.91 16.06 5.22
C ASN A 18 -3.71 15.11 5.41
N ILE A 19 -3.43 14.21 4.46
CA ILE A 19 -2.33 13.27 4.58
C ILE A 19 -1.20 13.67 3.66
N ASP A 20 0.01 13.79 4.22
CA ASP A 20 1.23 14.01 3.45
C ASP A 20 1.48 12.86 2.45
N LYS A 21 1.83 13.21 1.21
CA LYS A 21 2.07 12.23 0.14
C LYS A 21 3.15 11.20 0.52
N GLY A 22 4.21 11.65 1.19
CA GLY A 22 5.30 10.77 1.63
C GLY A 22 4.83 9.74 2.63
N THR A 23 4.04 10.17 3.61
CA THR A 23 3.44 9.29 4.62
C THR A 23 2.50 8.27 3.98
N MET A 24 1.69 8.71 3.00
CA MET A 24 0.79 7.81 2.28
C MET A 24 1.55 6.75 1.48
N ILE A 25 2.62 7.15 0.76
CA ILE A 25 3.46 6.20 0.03
C ILE A 25 4.07 5.18 0.98
N GLY A 26 4.60 5.60 2.14
CA GLY A 26 5.16 4.70 3.13
C GLY A 26 4.15 3.68 3.65
N VAL A 27 2.93 4.11 3.97
CA VAL A 27 1.85 3.19 4.40
C VAL A 27 1.47 2.20 3.30
N LEU A 28 1.39 2.66 2.05
CA LEU A 28 1.11 1.79 0.91
C LEU A 28 2.22 0.77 0.72
N GLU A 29 3.47 1.20 0.74
CA GLU A 29 4.65 0.33 0.63
C GLU A 29 4.65 -0.74 1.72
N ASP A 30 4.42 -0.37 2.98
CA ASP A 30 4.33 -1.30 4.12
C ASP A 30 3.24 -2.35 3.92
N VAL A 31 2.07 -1.96 3.43
CA VAL A 31 0.96 -2.89 3.18
C VAL A 31 1.31 -3.89 2.09
N PHE A 32 1.96 -3.45 1.02
CA PHE A 32 2.39 -4.32 -0.07
C PHE A 32 3.54 -5.23 0.36
N ARG A 33 4.54 -4.72 1.07
CA ARG A 33 5.64 -5.53 1.63
C ARG A 33 5.11 -6.60 2.58
N HIS A 34 4.17 -6.27 3.45
CA HIS A 34 3.54 -7.26 4.33
C HIS A 34 2.77 -8.35 3.56
N ALA A 35 2.12 -7.98 2.46
CA ALA A 35 1.43 -8.95 1.59
C ALA A 35 2.43 -9.87 0.88
N LEU A 36 3.57 -9.34 0.41
CA LEU A 36 4.65 -10.11 -0.20
C LEU A 36 5.26 -11.08 0.80
N GLN A 37 5.60 -10.60 2.00
CA GLN A 37 6.14 -11.43 3.08
C GLN A 37 5.19 -12.58 3.44
N LYS A 38 3.89 -12.34 3.43
CA LYS A 38 2.90 -13.38 3.69
C LYS A 38 2.79 -14.41 2.56
N GLN A 39 3.03 -13.99 1.31
CA GLN A 39 2.90 -14.84 0.13
C GLN A 39 4.18 -15.61 -0.18
N PHE A 40 5.35 -14.99 0.04
CA PHE A 40 6.66 -15.49 -0.36
C PHE A 40 7.59 -15.76 0.83
N GLU A 41 7.11 -15.61 2.07
CA GLU A 41 7.86 -15.77 3.33
C GLU A 41 8.95 -14.71 3.56
N SER A 42 9.32 -13.93 2.54
CA SER A 42 10.25 -12.81 2.59
C SER A 42 9.82 -11.71 1.62
N ASP A 43 10.24 -10.48 1.88
CA ASP A 43 10.06 -9.31 1.00
C ASP A 43 11.39 -8.63 0.64
N GLU A 44 12.52 -9.21 1.04
CA GLU A 44 13.86 -8.62 0.89
C GLU A 44 14.30 -8.50 -0.58
N ASN A 45 13.87 -9.45 -1.41
CA ASN A 45 14.18 -9.49 -2.84
C ASN A 45 13.12 -8.83 -3.73
N PHE A 46 12.26 -7.98 -3.14
CA PHE A 46 11.22 -7.27 -3.87
C PHE A 46 11.39 -5.76 -3.79
N ASP A 47 11.22 -5.10 -4.95
CA ASP A 47 11.11 -3.66 -5.05
C ASP A 47 9.65 -3.27 -5.31
N VAL A 48 9.11 -2.45 -4.41
CA VAL A 48 7.75 -1.92 -4.51
C VAL A 48 7.83 -0.47 -4.93
N ILE A 49 7.38 -0.16 -6.13
CA ILE A 49 7.42 1.18 -6.71
C ILE A 49 6.00 1.72 -6.81
N ILE A 50 5.73 2.81 -6.08
CA ILE A 50 4.43 3.45 -6.05
C ILE A 50 4.54 4.85 -6.66
N ASN A 51 3.75 5.11 -7.70
CA ASN A 51 3.59 6.43 -8.27
C ASN A 51 2.22 7.02 -7.91
N PRO A 52 2.13 7.88 -6.89
CA PRO A 52 0.85 8.40 -6.40
C PRO A 52 0.17 9.36 -7.38
N GLU A 53 0.94 9.97 -8.30
CA GLU A 53 0.39 10.92 -9.28
C GLU A 53 -0.36 10.22 -10.40
N LYS A 54 0.16 9.08 -10.85
CA LYS A 54 -0.43 8.26 -11.88
C LYS A 54 -1.35 7.18 -11.31
N GLY A 55 -1.19 6.85 -10.02
CA GLY A 55 -1.85 5.71 -9.39
C GLY A 55 -1.27 4.38 -9.83
N ASP A 56 -0.03 4.36 -10.31
CA ASP A 56 0.65 3.16 -10.76
C ASP A 56 1.39 2.50 -9.59
N LEU A 57 1.30 1.19 -9.54
CA LEU A 57 2.03 0.34 -8.62
C LEU A 57 2.76 -0.73 -9.43
N GLU A 58 4.05 -0.84 -9.23
CA GLU A 58 4.89 -1.88 -9.80
C GLU A 58 5.57 -2.65 -8.68
N ILE A 59 5.59 -3.96 -8.80
CA ILE A 59 6.33 -4.85 -7.90
C ILE A 59 7.30 -5.64 -8.76
N TRP A 60 8.57 -5.52 -8.45
CA TRP A 60 9.65 -6.20 -9.11
C TRP A 60 10.29 -7.20 -8.16
N ARG A 61 10.53 -8.41 -8.63
CA ARG A 61 11.22 -9.46 -7.88
C ARG A 61 12.59 -9.68 -8.47
N ASN A 62 13.61 -9.61 -7.62
CA ASN A 62 15.01 -9.82 -7.98
C ASN A 62 15.41 -11.25 -7.57
N ARG A 63 15.93 -12.02 -8.53
CA ARG A 63 16.37 -13.40 -8.32
C ARG A 63 17.78 -13.59 -8.84
N THR A 64 18.58 -14.38 -8.15
CA THR A 64 19.94 -14.73 -8.59
C THR A 64 19.89 -15.93 -9.54
N VAL A 65 20.60 -15.85 -10.65
CA VAL A 65 20.71 -16.95 -11.60
C VAL A 65 21.66 -18.01 -11.05
N VAL A 66 21.16 -19.22 -10.86
CA VAL A 66 21.91 -20.37 -10.33
C VAL A 66 21.92 -21.54 -11.32
N GLU A 67 22.81 -22.52 -11.11
CA GLU A 67 22.75 -23.77 -11.85
C GLU A 67 21.43 -24.51 -11.55
N ASP A 68 20.86 -25.20 -12.55
CA ASP A 68 19.56 -25.87 -12.44
C ASP A 68 19.52 -26.88 -11.28
N GLU A 69 20.66 -27.54 -10.99
CA GLU A 69 20.79 -28.52 -9.90
C GLU A 69 20.99 -27.86 -8.52
N MET A 70 21.31 -26.56 -8.47
CA MET A 70 21.56 -25.79 -7.26
C MET A 70 20.40 -24.88 -6.84
N LEU A 71 19.27 -24.96 -7.53
CA LEU A 71 18.08 -24.18 -7.21
C LEU A 71 17.50 -24.68 -5.87
N GLU A 72 17.60 -23.85 -4.81
CA GLU A 72 17.07 -24.16 -3.48
C GLU A 72 15.75 -23.44 -3.22
N ASP A 73 15.63 -22.18 -3.64
CA ASP A 73 14.44 -21.33 -3.41
C ASP A 73 14.05 -20.59 -4.68
N GLU A 74 12.97 -21.01 -5.31
CA GLU A 74 12.40 -20.37 -6.52
C GLU A 74 12.00 -18.90 -6.32
N ASN A 75 11.91 -18.44 -5.08
CA ASN A 75 11.57 -17.06 -4.78
C ASN A 75 12.78 -16.12 -4.90
N THR A 76 13.94 -16.56 -4.49
CA THR A 76 15.20 -15.79 -4.49
C THR A 76 16.16 -16.17 -5.60
N GLU A 77 15.94 -17.32 -6.23
CA GLU A 77 16.78 -17.90 -7.26
C GLU A 77 16.00 -18.27 -8.52
N ILE A 78 16.68 -18.37 -9.64
CA ILE A 78 16.12 -18.82 -10.91
C ILE A 78 17.16 -19.69 -11.64
N ALA A 79 16.68 -20.78 -12.24
CA ALA A 79 17.54 -21.70 -12.99
C ALA A 79 18.09 -21.04 -14.25
N LEU A 80 19.37 -21.29 -14.54
CA LEU A 80 20.04 -20.76 -15.73
C LEU A 80 19.34 -21.16 -17.03
N SER A 81 18.85 -22.40 -17.11
CA SER A 81 18.12 -22.88 -18.28
C SER A 81 16.82 -22.10 -18.52
N GLU A 82 16.10 -21.73 -17.46
CA GLU A 82 14.88 -20.97 -17.53
C GLU A 82 15.14 -19.54 -18.00
N VAL A 83 16.12 -18.86 -17.41
CA VAL A 83 16.49 -17.49 -17.79
C VAL A 83 17.03 -17.43 -19.21
N LYS A 84 17.86 -18.38 -19.64
CA LYS A 84 18.38 -18.43 -21.02
C LYS A 84 17.30 -18.67 -22.08
N ALA A 85 16.19 -19.27 -21.71
CA ALA A 85 15.04 -19.38 -22.61
C ALA A 85 14.35 -18.04 -22.85
N ILE A 86 14.47 -17.09 -21.90
CA ILE A 86 13.93 -15.73 -21.99
C ILE A 86 14.95 -14.81 -22.68
N ASP A 87 16.18 -14.81 -22.20
CA ASP A 87 17.29 -14.02 -22.74
C ASP A 87 18.62 -14.83 -22.62
N PRO A 88 19.22 -15.23 -23.76
CA PRO A 88 20.46 -16.02 -23.79
C PRO A 88 21.69 -15.31 -23.23
N SER A 89 21.62 -14.00 -22.96
CA SER A 89 22.76 -13.20 -22.48
C SER A 89 23.07 -13.38 -20.98
N TYR A 90 22.14 -13.96 -20.21
CA TYR A 90 22.33 -14.16 -18.77
C TYR A 90 23.38 -15.24 -18.47
N GLU A 91 24.16 -14.98 -17.42
CA GLU A 91 25.19 -15.89 -16.91
C GLU A 91 24.88 -16.25 -15.44
N LEU A 92 25.60 -17.25 -14.93
CA LEU A 92 25.51 -17.65 -13.52
C LEU A 92 25.93 -16.50 -12.61
N GLY A 93 25.12 -16.23 -11.58
CA GLY A 93 25.33 -15.16 -10.62
C GLY A 93 24.78 -13.80 -11.04
N ASP A 94 24.21 -13.69 -12.24
CA ASP A 94 23.51 -12.48 -12.66
C ASP A 94 22.22 -12.29 -11.86
N GLU A 95 21.77 -11.04 -11.74
CA GLU A 95 20.49 -10.72 -11.17
C GLU A 95 19.42 -10.65 -12.28
N TYR A 96 18.40 -11.48 -12.14
CA TYR A 96 17.22 -11.48 -13.00
C TYR A 96 16.05 -10.82 -12.29
N THR A 97 15.48 -9.80 -12.93
CA THR A 97 14.35 -9.05 -12.38
C THR A 97 13.09 -9.29 -13.21
N ASP A 98 12.02 -9.75 -12.54
CA ASP A 98 10.71 -9.94 -13.15
C ASP A 98 9.61 -9.15 -12.44
N GLN A 99 8.65 -8.65 -13.20
CA GLN A 99 7.51 -7.92 -12.66
C GLN A 99 6.45 -8.89 -12.16
N ILE A 100 6.02 -8.70 -10.91
CA ILE A 100 4.98 -9.50 -10.28
C ILE A 100 3.61 -8.85 -10.45
N ASP A 101 2.68 -9.62 -10.97
CA ASP A 101 1.26 -9.24 -11.04
C ASP A 101 0.54 -9.66 -9.75
N ILE A 102 0.10 -8.68 -8.96
CA ILE A 102 -0.65 -8.89 -7.70
C ILE A 102 -1.91 -9.74 -7.93
N THR A 103 -2.48 -9.71 -9.13
CA THR A 103 -3.67 -10.52 -9.44
C THR A 103 -3.40 -12.03 -9.39
N GLN A 104 -2.12 -12.43 -9.49
CA GLN A 104 -1.68 -13.82 -9.37
C GLN A 104 -1.71 -14.33 -7.92
N PHE A 105 -1.74 -13.45 -6.92
CA PHE A 105 -1.80 -13.84 -5.50
C PHE A 105 -3.12 -14.50 -5.09
N GLY A 106 -4.06 -14.56 -6.01
CA GLY A 106 -5.36 -15.14 -5.78
C GLY A 106 -6.36 -14.18 -5.11
N ARG A 107 -7.62 -14.50 -5.27
CA ARG A 107 -8.73 -13.59 -4.89
C ARG A 107 -8.75 -13.23 -3.40
N ARG A 108 -8.38 -14.18 -2.53
CA ARG A 108 -8.36 -13.96 -1.07
C ARG A 108 -7.26 -12.99 -0.66
N ALA A 109 -6.06 -13.15 -1.23
CA ALA A 109 -4.93 -12.26 -0.94
C ALA A 109 -5.21 -10.84 -1.41
N VAL A 110 -5.79 -10.65 -2.61
CA VAL A 110 -6.20 -9.35 -3.13
C VAL A 110 -7.26 -8.68 -2.25
N LEU A 111 -8.25 -9.44 -1.76
CA LEU A 111 -9.27 -8.92 -0.85
C LEU A 111 -8.66 -8.52 0.51
N SER A 112 -7.78 -9.35 1.06
CA SER A 112 -7.08 -9.05 2.31
C SER A 112 -6.21 -7.78 2.19
N LEU A 113 -5.51 -7.64 1.06
CA LEU A 113 -4.71 -6.46 0.75
C LEU A 113 -5.58 -5.19 0.74
N ARG A 114 -6.72 -5.23 0.05
CA ARG A 114 -7.67 -4.09 0.02
C ARG A 114 -8.19 -3.71 1.39
N GLN A 115 -8.56 -4.70 2.22
CA GLN A 115 -9.03 -4.46 3.58
C GLN A 115 -7.95 -3.86 4.47
N ASN A 116 -6.73 -4.38 4.40
CA ASN A 116 -5.59 -3.86 5.16
C ASN A 116 -5.26 -2.43 4.74
N LEU A 117 -5.29 -2.15 3.44
CA LEU A 117 -5.07 -0.83 2.89
C LEU A 117 -6.10 0.18 3.43
N ALA A 118 -7.40 -0.15 3.33
CA ALA A 118 -8.47 0.70 3.82
C ALA A 118 -8.35 0.95 5.34
N SER A 119 -8.02 -0.08 6.12
CA SER A 119 -7.82 0.05 7.57
C SER A 119 -6.64 0.96 7.91
N ARG A 120 -5.49 0.81 7.22
CA ARG A 120 -4.31 1.63 7.47
C ARG A 120 -4.53 3.10 7.14
N ILE A 121 -5.26 3.38 6.07
CA ILE A 121 -5.59 4.75 5.68
C ILE A 121 -6.53 5.38 6.71
N LEU A 122 -7.55 4.65 7.15
CA LEU A 122 -8.45 5.13 8.21
C LEU A 122 -7.70 5.41 9.52
N ASP A 123 -6.74 4.57 9.89
CA ASP A 123 -5.90 4.78 11.08
C ASP A 123 -5.02 6.03 10.92
N LEU A 124 -4.51 6.26 9.72
CA LEU A 124 -3.70 7.45 9.40
C LEU A 124 -4.54 8.73 9.45
N GLU A 125 -5.75 8.72 8.89
CA GLU A 125 -6.69 9.85 8.99
C GLU A 125 -7.01 10.18 10.45
N LYS A 126 -7.30 9.16 11.27
CA LYS A 126 -7.56 9.34 12.70
C LYS A 126 -6.35 9.92 13.44
N ALA A 127 -5.15 9.44 13.15
CA ALA A 127 -3.92 9.94 13.75
C ALA A 127 -3.68 11.41 13.40
N THR A 128 -3.86 11.78 12.13
CA THR A 128 -3.70 13.16 11.66
C THR A 128 -4.72 14.10 12.29
N LEU A 129 -5.98 13.67 12.37
CA LEU A 129 -7.02 14.43 13.06
C LEU A 129 -6.72 14.58 14.55
N PHE A 130 -6.31 13.51 15.22
CA PHE A 130 -5.95 13.54 16.63
C PHE A 130 -4.80 14.52 16.91
N GLU A 131 -3.73 14.50 16.12
CA GLU A 131 -2.60 15.42 16.24
C GLU A 131 -3.08 16.88 16.07
N LYS A 132 -3.81 17.15 14.99
CA LYS A 132 -4.38 18.49 14.68
C LYS A 132 -5.21 19.06 15.84
N TYR A 133 -6.09 18.25 16.43
CA TYR A 133 -6.96 18.73 17.52
C TYR A 133 -6.28 18.69 18.88
N SER A 134 -5.25 17.86 19.07
CA SER A 134 -4.45 17.87 20.30
C SER A 134 -3.70 19.18 20.47
N GLU A 135 -3.21 19.76 19.39
CA GLU A 135 -2.56 21.08 19.38
C GLU A 135 -3.55 22.22 19.71
N LYS A 136 -4.83 22.04 19.41
CA LYS A 136 -5.89 23.03 19.65
C LYS A 136 -6.56 22.93 21.01
N VAL A 137 -6.05 22.07 21.91
CA VAL A 137 -6.61 21.96 23.27
C VAL A 137 -6.47 23.28 24.03
N GLY A 138 -7.59 23.83 24.48
CA GLY A 138 -7.69 25.14 25.12
C GLY A 138 -7.97 26.31 24.18
N GLU A 139 -8.07 26.07 22.88
CA GLU A 139 -8.50 27.05 21.89
C GLU A 139 -10.00 26.96 21.60
N ILE A 140 -10.56 28.01 21.05
CA ILE A 140 -11.94 28.06 20.57
C ILE A 140 -11.94 27.57 19.12
N ILE A 141 -12.71 26.52 18.86
CA ILE A 141 -12.97 26.05 17.50
C ILE A 141 -14.40 26.41 17.10
N THR A 142 -14.61 26.68 15.81
CA THR A 142 -15.93 26.94 15.22
C THR A 142 -16.30 25.79 14.29
N GLY A 143 -17.56 25.50 14.17
CA GLY A 143 -18.08 24.49 13.27
C GLY A 143 -19.60 24.57 13.13
N GLU A 144 -20.13 23.87 12.13
CA GLU A 144 -21.55 23.80 11.86
C GLU A 144 -22.18 22.60 12.54
N VAL A 145 -23.22 22.84 13.35
CA VAL A 145 -24.01 21.75 13.95
C VAL A 145 -24.92 21.16 12.89
N TYR A 146 -24.69 19.91 12.52
CA TYR A 146 -25.51 19.24 11.51
C TYR A 146 -26.46 18.17 12.09
N GLN A 147 -26.17 17.67 13.30
CA GLN A 147 -27.03 16.69 13.95
C GLN A 147 -26.92 16.78 15.47
N VAL A 148 -28.05 16.66 16.14
CA VAL A 148 -28.14 16.52 17.59
C VAL A 148 -28.77 15.18 17.91
N TRP A 149 -28.04 14.32 18.65
CA TRP A 149 -28.53 13.00 18.98
C TRP A 149 -28.38 12.71 20.48
N LYS A 150 -29.53 12.62 21.16
CA LYS A 150 -29.64 12.37 22.63
C LYS A 150 -28.78 13.32 23.48
N LYS A 151 -27.52 12.94 23.74
CA LYS A 151 -26.61 13.70 24.58
C LYS A 151 -25.36 14.19 23.83
N GLU A 152 -25.31 13.99 22.54
CA GLU A 152 -24.16 14.33 21.70
C GLU A 152 -24.61 15.31 20.61
N VAL A 153 -23.74 16.25 20.31
CA VAL A 153 -23.91 17.18 19.19
C VAL A 153 -22.84 16.91 18.17
N LEU A 154 -23.24 16.61 16.95
CA LEU A 154 -22.31 16.41 15.85
C LEU A 154 -22.07 17.75 15.16
N VAL A 155 -20.83 18.17 15.16
CA VAL A 155 -20.35 19.44 14.61
C VAL A 155 -19.38 19.14 13.49
N ARG A 156 -19.52 19.82 12.37
CA ARG A 156 -18.61 19.76 11.24
C ARG A 156 -17.76 21.00 11.20
N ASP A 157 -16.44 20.82 11.11
CA ASP A 157 -15.50 21.92 10.97
C ASP A 157 -15.43 22.45 9.52
N ASP A 158 -14.61 23.48 9.28
CA ASP A 158 -14.43 24.10 7.96
C ASP A 158 -13.77 23.19 6.92
N GLU A 159 -13.21 22.05 7.36
CA GLU A 159 -12.55 21.05 6.52
C GLU A 159 -13.39 19.77 6.35
N ASP A 160 -14.69 19.82 6.68
CA ASP A 160 -15.62 18.70 6.64
C ASP A 160 -15.26 17.53 7.61
N ASN A 161 -14.53 17.79 8.71
CA ASN A 161 -14.29 16.80 9.75
C ASN A 161 -15.46 16.77 10.74
N ASP A 162 -15.90 15.56 11.07
CA ASP A 162 -16.97 15.34 12.04
C ASP A 162 -16.41 15.30 13.47
N LEU A 163 -16.85 16.22 14.29
CA LEU A 163 -16.49 16.36 15.70
C LEU A 163 -17.70 16.01 16.57
N VAL A 164 -17.44 15.33 17.69
CA VAL A 164 -18.50 14.99 18.67
C VAL A 164 -18.33 15.86 19.90
N LEU A 165 -19.32 16.66 20.16
CA LEU A 165 -19.44 17.41 21.41
C LEU A 165 -20.36 16.62 22.36
N PRO A 166 -19.81 16.06 23.48
CA PRO A 166 -20.56 15.24 24.42
C PRO A 166 -21.57 16.05 25.26
#